data_01b9efab7f2fc765cee8644828e43566
#
_entry.id   01b9efab7f2fc765cee8644828e43566
#
_cell.length_a   1.000
_cell.length_b   1.000
_cell.length_c   1.000
_cell.angle_alpha   90.00
_cell.angle_beta   90.00
_cell.angle_gamma   90.00
#
_symmetry.space_group_name_H-M   'P 1'
#
loop_
_entity.id
_entity.type
_entity.pdbx_description
1 polymer ?
#
loop_
_entity_poly.entity_id
_entity_poly.type
_entity_poly.pdbx_seq_one_letter_code
_entity_poly.pdbx_strand_id
1 'polypeptide(L)'
;MTDTHSSATTRNSKFIKASQEALYRAFTDPAALAVWLAPGDMTGKVHSFDYRVGGGYQMSLYYPSSEKTFRGKTKDREDRYTARFVELTPPRRIVETITFDSDDPDFSGEMIMVVTLEAEDGGTRVSIVFKDIPPGIRPEDNEAGTRLTLEKLARYVE
;
A
#
# COMPACT_ATOMS: atom_id res chain seq x y z
N MET A 1 -9.00 -23.53 19.18
CA MET A 1 -8.62 -23.26 18.69
C MET A 1 -8.17 -22.58 18.34
N THR A 2 -8.07 -22.11 18.37
CA THR A 2 -7.57 -21.61 18.07
C THR A 2 -7.21 -21.06 17.14
N ASP A 3 -7.33 -20.38 16.90
CA ASP A 3 -6.86 -19.84 16.01
C ASP A 3 -5.79 -19.48 16.00
N THR A 4 -5.71 -19.63 15.72
CA THR A 4 -4.45 -19.69 15.80
C THR A 4 -3.64 -18.95 14.86
N HIS A 5 -4.09 -18.42 13.90
CA HIS A 5 -3.39 -17.51 13.16
C HIS A 5 -3.97 -16.22 13.44
N SER A 6 -3.44 -15.61 14.39
CA SER A 6 -3.52 -14.23 14.48
C SER A 6 -2.89 -13.70 13.25
N SER A 7 -3.68 -13.14 12.43
CA SER A 7 -3.21 -12.40 11.29
C SER A 7 -2.28 -11.31 11.75
N ALA A 8 -1.17 -11.17 11.06
CA ALA A 8 -0.19 -10.17 11.41
C ALA A 8 -0.72 -8.76 11.12
N THR A 9 -0.29 -7.83 11.95
CA THR A 9 -0.61 -6.40 11.81
C THR A 9 0.69 -5.60 11.89
N THR A 10 0.84 -4.64 10.99
CA THR A 10 1.98 -3.73 11.02
C THR A 10 1.52 -2.29 11.07
N ARG A 11 2.38 -1.40 11.58
CA ARG A 11 2.10 0.03 11.70
C ARG A 11 3.35 0.81 11.31
N ASN A 12 3.16 1.80 10.47
CA ASN A 12 4.21 2.73 10.11
C ASN A 12 3.62 4.12 10.06
N SER A 13 4.41 5.13 10.43
CA SER A 13 3.97 6.50 10.29
C SER A 13 5.15 7.39 9.94
N LYS A 14 4.84 8.54 9.34
CA LYS A 14 5.85 9.51 8.98
C LYS A 14 5.22 10.90 8.97
N PHE A 15 5.92 11.88 9.55
CA PHE A 15 5.54 13.27 9.38
C PHE A 15 6.01 13.76 8.01
N ILE A 16 5.10 14.33 7.23
CA ILE A 16 5.38 14.80 5.87
C ILE A 16 4.94 16.26 5.76
N LYS A 17 5.82 17.09 5.19
CA LYS A 17 5.55 18.52 5.05
C LYS A 17 4.66 18.77 3.84
N ALA A 18 3.40 18.42 3.99
CA ALA A 18 2.38 18.63 2.96
C ALA A 18 1.02 18.66 3.65
N SER A 19 0.03 19.24 2.98
CA SER A 19 -1.31 19.33 3.54
C SER A 19 -2.01 17.97 3.47
N GLN A 20 -3.04 17.80 4.32
CA GLN A 20 -3.89 16.61 4.24
C GLN A 20 -4.47 16.43 2.85
N GLU A 21 -4.91 17.54 2.24
CA GLU A 21 -5.53 17.50 0.91
C GLU A 21 -4.56 17.01 -0.15
N ALA A 22 -3.32 17.51 -0.13
CA ALA A 22 -2.31 17.08 -1.08
C ALA A 22 -1.98 15.61 -0.91
N LEU A 23 -1.88 15.14 0.33
CA LEU A 23 -1.60 13.75 0.63
C LEU A 23 -2.79 12.86 0.28
N TYR A 24 -4.01 13.27 0.60
CA TYR A 24 -5.20 12.51 0.23
C TYR A 24 -5.26 12.33 -1.29
N ARG A 25 -4.98 13.39 -2.03
CA ARG A 25 -4.96 13.33 -3.50
C ARG A 25 -3.89 12.38 -4.00
N ALA A 26 -2.72 12.34 -3.36
CA ALA A 26 -1.65 11.43 -3.76
C ALA A 26 -2.07 9.96 -3.61
N PHE A 27 -2.93 9.64 -2.64
CA PHE A 27 -3.44 8.28 -2.45
C PHE A 27 -4.61 7.95 -3.38
N THR A 28 -5.23 8.96 -4.00
CA THR A 28 -6.46 8.74 -4.78
C THR A 28 -6.32 9.16 -6.24
N ASP A 29 -5.10 9.39 -6.70
CA ASP A 29 -4.79 9.73 -8.09
C ASP A 29 -3.96 8.59 -8.69
N PRO A 30 -4.45 7.92 -9.74
CA PRO A 30 -3.71 6.79 -10.30
C PRO A 30 -2.33 7.18 -10.85
N ALA A 31 -2.19 8.37 -11.42
CA ALA A 31 -0.90 8.82 -11.92
C ALA A 31 0.10 9.00 -10.77
N ALA A 32 -0.38 9.51 -9.63
CA ALA A 32 0.47 9.68 -8.45
C ALA A 32 0.86 8.32 -7.87
N LEU A 33 -0.09 7.41 -7.72
CA LEU A 33 0.17 6.07 -7.17
C LEU A 33 1.24 5.34 -7.97
N ALA A 34 1.22 5.49 -9.30
CA ALA A 34 2.20 4.84 -10.16
C ALA A 34 3.63 5.35 -9.88
N VAL A 35 3.76 6.55 -9.34
CA VAL A 35 5.07 7.15 -9.07
C VAL A 35 5.61 6.73 -7.69
N TRP A 36 4.78 6.77 -6.65
CA TRP A 36 5.33 6.68 -5.29
C TRP A 36 5.00 5.40 -4.54
N LEU A 37 3.97 4.66 -4.94
CA LEU A 37 3.48 3.55 -4.11
C LEU A 37 4.44 2.36 -4.09
N ALA A 38 5.16 2.10 -5.17
CA ALA A 38 6.12 1.00 -5.20
C ALA A 38 7.33 1.34 -4.34
N PRO A 39 7.68 0.47 -3.37
CA PRO A 39 8.74 0.81 -2.40
C PRO A 39 10.12 0.80 -3.03
N GLY A 40 10.98 1.70 -2.58
CA GLY A 40 12.38 1.73 -2.97
C GLY A 40 12.56 1.95 -4.46
N ASP A 41 13.32 1.08 -5.10
CA ASP A 41 13.61 1.17 -6.54
C ASP A 41 12.65 0.36 -7.41
N MET A 42 11.58 -0.17 -6.83
CA MET A 42 10.52 -0.80 -7.60
C MET A 42 9.72 0.24 -8.36
N THR A 43 9.04 -0.20 -9.41
CA THR A 43 8.17 0.66 -10.21
C THR A 43 6.73 0.17 -10.15
N GLY A 44 5.79 1.07 -10.43
CA GLY A 44 4.37 0.75 -10.33
C GLY A 44 3.63 1.05 -11.63
N LYS A 45 2.55 0.29 -11.85
CA LYS A 45 1.64 0.54 -12.95
C LYS A 45 0.22 0.32 -12.46
N VAL A 46 -0.64 1.32 -12.67
CA VAL A 46 -2.07 1.22 -12.34
C VAL A 46 -2.80 0.81 -13.62
N HIS A 47 -3.47 -0.36 -13.56
CA HIS A 47 -4.17 -0.92 -14.73
C HIS A 47 -5.58 -0.39 -14.86
N SER A 48 -6.25 -0.12 -13.73
CA SER A 48 -7.60 0.41 -13.70
C SER A 48 -7.79 1.19 -12.41
N PHE A 49 -8.71 2.14 -12.42
CA PHE A 49 -8.95 2.97 -11.24
C PHE A 49 -10.39 3.48 -11.24
N ASP A 50 -11.09 3.29 -10.11
CA ASP A 50 -12.46 3.74 -9.92
C ASP A 50 -12.58 4.35 -8.52
N TYR A 51 -12.62 5.68 -8.44
CA TYR A 51 -12.59 6.39 -7.18
C TYR A 51 -13.99 6.49 -6.58
N ARG A 52 -14.39 5.44 -5.86
CA ARG A 52 -15.65 5.43 -5.08
C ARG A 52 -15.59 4.26 -4.11
N VAL A 53 -16.38 4.34 -3.05
CA VAL A 53 -16.54 3.19 -2.14
C VAL A 53 -17.16 2.05 -2.94
N GLY A 54 -16.56 0.86 -2.82
CA GLY A 54 -16.91 -0.29 -3.65
C GLY A 54 -16.17 -0.37 -4.95
N GLY A 55 -15.58 0.74 -5.41
CA GLY A 55 -14.62 0.74 -6.50
C GLY A 55 -13.23 0.39 -6.00
N GLY A 56 -12.21 0.84 -6.72
CA GLY A 56 -10.84 0.57 -6.33
C GLY A 56 -9.91 0.60 -7.53
N TYR A 57 -8.83 -0.16 -7.45
CA TYR A 57 -7.86 -0.15 -8.53
C TYR A 57 -7.12 -1.49 -8.59
N GLN A 58 -6.54 -1.75 -9.76
CA GLN A 58 -5.65 -2.87 -9.97
C GLN A 58 -4.27 -2.33 -10.28
N MET A 59 -3.26 -2.84 -9.60
CA MET A 59 -1.91 -2.31 -9.70
C MET A 59 -0.89 -3.42 -9.72
N SER A 60 0.20 -3.19 -10.45
CA SER A 60 1.38 -4.06 -10.41
C SER A 60 2.56 -3.28 -9.88
N LEU A 61 3.33 -3.95 -9.02
CA LEU A 61 4.60 -3.46 -8.51
C LEU A 61 5.69 -4.34 -9.13
N TYR A 62 6.66 -3.73 -9.78
CA TYR A 62 7.71 -4.46 -10.48
C TYR A 62 9.04 -4.32 -9.76
N TYR A 63 9.69 -5.45 -9.54
CA TYR A 63 11.05 -5.47 -9.01
C TYR A 63 12.01 -4.98 -10.08
N PRO A 64 13.15 -4.36 -9.69
CA PRO A 64 14.10 -3.86 -10.68
C PRO A 64 14.62 -4.97 -11.59
N SER A 65 14.91 -4.64 -12.84
CA SER A 65 15.47 -5.59 -13.78
C SER A 65 16.85 -6.10 -13.35
N SER A 66 17.55 -5.36 -12.49
CA SER A 66 18.82 -5.79 -11.90
C SER A 66 18.66 -6.84 -10.82
N GLU A 67 17.43 -7.09 -10.34
CA GLU A 67 17.18 -8.09 -9.31
C GLU A 67 17.42 -9.49 -9.88
N LYS A 68 18.34 -10.21 -9.26
CA LYS A 68 18.72 -11.55 -9.73
C LYS A 68 17.86 -12.65 -9.14
N THR A 69 17.20 -12.38 -8.02
CA THR A 69 16.35 -13.34 -7.36
C THR A 69 14.90 -12.96 -7.65
N PHE A 70 14.12 -13.92 -8.13
CA PHE A 70 12.70 -13.68 -8.36
C PHE A 70 11.98 -13.66 -7.04
N ARG A 71 11.33 -12.54 -6.72
CA ARG A 71 10.65 -12.33 -5.45
C ARG A 71 9.19 -11.93 -5.62
N GLY A 72 8.69 -11.95 -6.86
CA GLY A 72 7.33 -11.53 -7.12
C GLY A 72 6.31 -12.44 -6.47
N LYS A 73 5.24 -11.87 -5.91
CA LYS A 73 4.18 -12.62 -5.25
C LYS A 73 3.21 -13.24 -6.25
N THR A 74 3.11 -12.67 -7.44
CA THR A 74 2.15 -13.13 -8.46
C THR A 74 2.84 -13.66 -9.69
N LYS A 75 3.98 -13.09 -10.05
CA LYS A 75 4.82 -13.52 -11.17
C LYS A 75 6.26 -13.19 -10.82
N ASP A 76 7.18 -13.71 -11.60
CA ASP A 76 8.57 -13.34 -11.45
C ASP A 76 8.70 -11.83 -11.61
N ARG A 77 9.28 -11.16 -10.60
CA ARG A 77 9.54 -9.72 -10.59
C ARG A 77 8.30 -8.84 -10.61
N GLU A 78 7.14 -9.41 -10.30
CA GLU A 78 5.91 -8.61 -10.27
C GLU A 78 5.05 -9.02 -9.08
N ASP A 79 4.49 -8.01 -8.40
CA ASP A 79 3.41 -8.19 -7.42
C ASP A 79 2.18 -7.51 -7.99
N ARG A 80 1.16 -8.28 -8.35
CA ARG A 80 -0.07 -7.74 -8.90
C ARG A 80 -1.19 -7.92 -7.89
N TYR A 81 -1.96 -6.86 -7.66
CA TYR A 81 -3.03 -6.93 -6.69
C TYR A 81 -4.19 -6.03 -7.07
N THR A 82 -5.33 -6.30 -6.46
CA THR A 82 -6.54 -5.49 -6.57
C THR A 82 -6.82 -4.87 -5.21
N ALA A 83 -7.02 -3.56 -5.18
CA ALA A 83 -7.44 -2.83 -4.00
C ALA A 83 -8.88 -2.39 -4.19
N ARG A 84 -9.70 -2.54 -3.13
CA ARG A 84 -11.08 -2.07 -3.13
C ARG A 84 -11.23 -1.03 -2.04
N PHE A 85 -11.82 0.11 -2.37
CA PHE A 85 -12.08 1.14 -1.37
C PHE A 85 -13.26 0.74 -0.49
N VAL A 86 -13.01 0.65 0.81
CA VAL A 86 -14.03 0.34 1.80
C VAL A 86 -14.53 1.63 2.45
N GLU A 87 -13.62 2.57 2.69
CA GLU A 87 -13.95 3.87 3.27
C GLU A 87 -13.14 4.95 2.60
N LEU A 88 -13.81 6.05 2.22
CA LEU A 88 -13.16 7.24 1.68
C LEU A 88 -13.69 8.43 2.47
N THR A 89 -12.88 8.96 3.39
CA THR A 89 -13.24 10.09 4.24
C THR A 89 -12.22 11.21 4.01
N PRO A 90 -12.41 12.01 2.92
CA PRO A 90 -11.47 13.10 2.63
C PRO A 90 -11.47 14.16 3.71
N PRO A 91 -10.33 14.71 4.01
CA PRO A 91 -8.98 14.35 3.61
C PRO A 91 -8.25 13.53 4.68
N ARG A 92 -8.96 12.74 5.49
CA ARG A 92 -8.44 12.18 6.73
C ARG A 92 -8.19 10.69 6.74
N ARG A 93 -8.94 9.92 5.91
CA ARG A 93 -8.89 8.47 6.09
C ARG A 93 -9.27 7.73 4.81
N ILE A 94 -8.52 6.67 4.53
CA ILE A 94 -8.80 5.75 3.43
C ILE A 94 -8.64 4.34 3.97
N VAL A 95 -9.64 3.48 3.73
CA VAL A 95 -9.54 2.06 4.07
C VAL A 95 -9.71 1.26 2.80
N GLU A 96 -8.78 0.34 2.55
CA GLU A 96 -8.78 -0.53 1.37
C GLU A 96 -8.64 -1.97 1.79
N THR A 97 -9.28 -2.88 1.03
CA THR A 97 -8.92 -4.29 1.09
C THR A 97 -8.03 -4.60 -0.11
N ILE A 98 -7.04 -5.46 0.10
CA ILE A 98 -6.05 -5.81 -0.92
C ILE A 98 -6.04 -7.31 -1.11
N THR A 99 -6.19 -7.73 -2.37
CA THR A 99 -6.17 -9.15 -2.75
C THR A 99 -5.09 -9.34 -3.80
N PHE A 100 -4.13 -10.22 -3.54
CA PHE A 100 -3.09 -10.52 -4.50
C PHE A 100 -3.61 -11.44 -5.60
N ASP A 101 -3.19 -11.19 -6.84
CA ASP A 101 -3.54 -12.02 -7.99
C ASP A 101 -2.59 -13.22 -8.03
N SER A 102 -2.85 -14.18 -7.15
CA SER A 102 -1.99 -15.34 -6.97
C SER A 102 -2.82 -16.55 -6.56
N ASP A 103 -2.47 -17.71 -7.09
CA ASP A 103 -3.08 -18.98 -6.69
C ASP A 103 -2.38 -19.59 -5.49
N ASP A 104 -1.29 -19.00 -5.03
CA ASP A 104 -0.52 -19.49 -3.89
C ASP A 104 -1.31 -19.23 -2.60
N PRO A 105 -1.64 -20.27 -1.81
CA PRO A 105 -2.37 -20.06 -0.56
C PRO A 105 -1.63 -19.17 0.44
N ASP A 106 -0.30 -19.04 0.32
CA ASP A 106 0.47 -18.15 1.18
C ASP A 106 0.15 -16.68 0.94
N PHE A 107 -0.44 -16.35 -0.21
CA PHE A 107 -0.83 -14.98 -0.56
C PHE A 107 -2.33 -14.83 -0.75
N SER A 108 -3.12 -15.78 -0.26
CA SER A 108 -4.58 -15.75 -0.39
C SER A 108 -5.21 -14.89 0.71
N GLY A 109 -6.48 -14.53 0.49
CA GLY A 109 -7.26 -13.76 1.45
C GLY A 109 -7.14 -12.26 1.20
N GLU A 110 -7.85 -11.52 2.03
CA GLU A 110 -7.87 -10.06 1.92
C GLU A 110 -7.05 -9.43 3.02
N MET A 111 -6.06 -8.62 2.63
CA MET A 111 -5.31 -7.79 3.56
C MET A 111 -6.02 -6.44 3.65
N ILE A 112 -6.02 -5.82 4.81
CA ILE A 112 -6.66 -4.53 5.01
C ILE A 112 -5.57 -3.47 5.18
N MET A 113 -5.69 -2.36 4.44
CA MET A 113 -4.81 -1.21 4.60
C MET A 113 -5.62 -0.03 5.10
N VAL A 114 -5.20 0.55 6.22
CA VAL A 114 -5.83 1.74 6.79
C VAL A 114 -4.84 2.89 6.72
N VAL A 115 -5.21 3.94 5.99
CA VAL A 115 -4.41 5.15 5.88
C VAL A 115 -5.09 6.24 6.69
N THR A 116 -4.36 6.86 7.59
CA THR A 116 -4.84 7.99 8.40
C THR A 116 -3.95 9.19 8.14
N LEU A 117 -4.57 10.33 7.90
CA LEU A 117 -3.87 11.59 7.65
C LEU A 117 -4.28 12.59 8.71
N GLU A 118 -3.37 12.87 9.64
CA GLU A 118 -3.65 13.78 10.77
C GLU A 118 -2.87 15.06 10.60
N ALA A 119 -3.58 16.18 10.59
CA ALA A 119 -2.94 17.49 10.53
C ALA A 119 -2.08 17.71 11.76
N GLU A 120 -0.85 18.14 11.56
CA GLU A 120 0.07 18.53 12.62
C GLU A 120 0.68 19.88 12.25
N ASP A 121 1.31 20.52 13.22
CA ASP A 121 1.95 21.80 12.97
C ASP A 121 3.02 21.63 11.89
N GLY A 122 2.85 22.33 10.78
CA GLY A 122 3.80 22.30 9.67
C GLY A 122 3.61 21.18 8.66
N GLY A 123 2.59 20.32 8.81
CA GLY A 123 2.38 19.23 7.84
C GLY A 123 1.34 18.24 8.29
N THR A 124 1.56 16.99 7.96
CA THR A 124 0.61 15.91 8.21
C THR A 124 1.34 14.68 8.71
N ARG A 125 0.79 14.01 9.72
CA ARG A 125 1.23 12.69 10.14
C ARG A 125 0.50 11.66 9.30
N VAL A 126 1.25 10.93 8.48
CA VAL A 126 0.69 9.85 7.64
C VAL A 126 0.94 8.53 8.35
N SER A 127 -0.12 7.79 8.60
CA SER A 127 -0.02 6.47 9.25
C SER A 127 -0.61 5.43 8.32
N ILE A 128 0.07 4.30 8.16
CA ILE A 128 -0.41 3.18 7.38
C ILE A 128 -0.38 1.95 8.28
N VAL A 129 -1.55 1.33 8.43
CA VAL A 129 -1.70 0.10 9.20
C VAL A 129 -2.17 -0.99 8.24
N PHE A 130 -1.45 -2.12 8.23
CA PHE A 130 -1.89 -3.31 7.52
C PHE A 130 -2.39 -4.33 8.52
N LYS A 131 -3.52 -4.96 8.23
CA LYS A 131 -4.13 -6.00 9.05
C LYS A 131 -4.37 -7.23 8.18
N ASP A 132 -4.44 -8.38 8.81
CA ASP A 132 -4.73 -9.65 8.12
C ASP A 132 -3.73 -9.93 6.98
N ILE A 133 -2.46 -9.68 7.26
CA ILE A 133 -1.39 -9.87 6.29
C ILE A 133 -1.28 -11.36 5.95
N PRO A 134 -1.27 -11.74 4.66
CA PRO A 134 -1.16 -13.14 4.28
C PRO A 134 0.11 -13.81 4.84
N PRO A 135 0.05 -15.11 5.11
CA PRO A 135 1.16 -15.80 5.78
C PRO A 135 2.47 -15.80 4.96
N GLY A 136 2.38 -15.66 3.64
CA GLY A 136 3.58 -15.60 2.81
C GLY A 136 4.33 -14.28 2.87
N ILE A 137 3.75 -13.26 3.54
CA ILE A 137 4.40 -11.97 3.70
C ILE A 137 4.87 -11.85 5.14
N ARG A 138 6.19 -11.69 5.33
CA ARG A 138 6.72 -11.48 6.67
C ARG A 138 6.38 -10.06 7.13
N PRO A 139 5.88 -9.91 8.37
CA PRO A 139 5.56 -8.56 8.86
C PRO A 139 6.75 -7.60 8.79
N GLU A 140 7.96 -8.08 9.05
CA GLU A 140 9.17 -7.26 8.98
C GLU A 140 9.39 -6.72 7.57
N ASP A 141 9.13 -7.55 6.56
CA ASP A 141 9.28 -7.14 5.16
C ASP A 141 8.21 -6.14 4.77
N ASN A 142 6.98 -6.33 5.25
CA ASN A 142 5.89 -5.38 5.03
C ASN A 142 6.25 -4.03 5.66
N GLU A 143 6.77 -4.03 6.88
CA GLU A 143 7.16 -2.79 7.55
C GLU A 143 8.29 -2.09 6.81
N ALA A 144 9.30 -2.83 6.39
CA ALA A 144 10.43 -2.26 5.67
C ALA A 144 9.98 -1.64 4.34
N GLY A 145 9.12 -2.36 3.60
CA GLY A 145 8.59 -1.86 2.34
C GLY A 145 7.72 -0.61 2.53
N THR A 146 6.88 -0.61 3.57
CA THR A 146 6.01 0.54 3.85
C THR A 146 6.85 1.77 4.22
N ARG A 147 7.93 1.57 4.96
CA ARG A 147 8.83 2.68 5.30
C ARG A 147 9.42 3.31 4.03
N LEU A 148 9.87 2.48 3.10
CA LEU A 148 10.42 2.96 1.83
C LEU A 148 9.35 3.66 1.00
N THR A 149 8.13 3.14 1.01
CA THR A 149 7.00 3.76 0.32
C THR A 149 6.69 5.15 0.89
N LEU A 150 6.68 5.27 2.22
CA LEU A 150 6.43 6.57 2.86
C LEU A 150 7.54 7.58 2.53
N GLU A 151 8.78 7.14 2.39
CA GLU A 151 9.87 8.01 1.97
C GLU A 151 9.66 8.51 0.55
N LYS A 152 9.20 7.65 -0.35
CA LYS A 152 8.89 8.06 -1.72
C LYS A 152 7.72 9.03 -1.76
N LEU A 153 6.68 8.76 -0.95
CA LEU A 153 5.53 9.66 -0.85
C LEU A 153 5.97 11.04 -0.41
N ALA A 154 6.84 11.12 0.61
CA ALA A 154 7.34 12.39 1.10
C ALA A 154 8.06 13.15 -0.02
N ARG A 155 8.93 12.46 -0.76
CA ARG A 155 9.64 13.11 -1.87
C ARG A 155 8.70 13.57 -2.97
N TYR A 156 7.62 12.84 -3.18
CA TYR A 156 6.66 13.16 -4.24
C TYR A 156 5.86 14.44 -3.91
N VAL A 157 5.47 14.62 -2.64
CA VAL A 157 4.57 15.71 -2.25
C VAL A 157 5.27 16.92 -1.63
N GLU A 158 6.49 16.75 -1.13
CA GLU A 158 7.23 17.85 -0.49
C GLU A 158 7.89 18.83 -1.48
#